data_e0401142d7f13074958ba6e701f1ba1a
#
_entry.id   e0401142d7f13074958ba6e701f1ba1a
#
_cell.length_a   1.000
_cell.length_b   1.000
_cell.length_c   1.000
_cell.angle_alpha   90.00
_cell.angle_beta   90.00
_cell.angle_gamma   90.00
#
_symmetry.space_group_name_H-M   'P 1'
#
loop_
_entity.id
_entity.type
_entity.pdbx_description
1 polymer ?
#
loop_
_entity_poly.entity_id
_entity_poly.type
_entity_poly.pdbx_seq_one_letter_code
_entity_poly.pdbx_strand_id
1 'polypeptide(L)'
;MTENNTRCNYCGRTLYKQVSEKYFVCSQKCERLIKNNTYIKTVDSLVLRVNSTKWSKVDDLNKKVDVNKFDFISSVRRLIYFKGLLLTKEKKEINQNSLISKVKI
;
A
#
# COMPACT_ATOMS: atom_id res chain seq x y z
N MET A 1 -2.19 -6.03 -22.63
CA MET A 1 -1.91 -6.15 -21.85
C MET A 1 -1.96 -5.80 -20.85
N THR A 2 -2.23 -5.89 -20.48
CA THR A 2 -2.14 -5.52 -19.61
C THR A 2 -1.49 -5.71 -18.48
N GLU A 3 -0.71 -5.46 -18.06
CA GLU A 3 0.06 -5.58 -17.07
C GLU A 3 -0.32 -5.05 -15.86
N ASN A 4 -1.30 -4.36 -15.83
CA ASN A 4 -1.83 -3.80 -14.68
C ASN A 4 -2.19 -4.80 -13.67
N ASN A 5 -2.42 -5.99 -14.07
CA ASN A 5 -2.76 -7.02 -13.15
C ASN A 5 -1.59 -7.62 -12.50
N THR A 6 -0.46 -6.98 -12.54
CA THR A 6 0.74 -7.58 -12.06
C THR A 6 1.20 -7.01 -10.75
N ARG A 7 0.29 -6.57 -9.89
CA ARG A 7 0.65 -6.10 -8.56
C ARG A 7 0.04 -6.98 -7.49
N CYS A 8 0.84 -7.23 -6.43
CA CYS A 8 0.37 -7.98 -5.28
C CYS A 8 -0.82 -7.25 -4.66
N ASN A 9 -1.91 -7.97 -4.45
CA ASN A 9 -3.12 -7.35 -3.94
C ASN A 9 -3.01 -6.90 -2.49
N TYR A 10 -2.03 -7.39 -1.76
CA TYR A 10 -1.82 -6.91 -0.40
C TYR A 10 -0.78 -5.81 -0.33
N CYS A 11 0.45 -6.08 -0.74
CA CYS A 11 1.53 -5.11 -0.54
C CYS A 11 1.74 -4.16 -1.72
N GLY A 12 1.06 -4.38 -2.83
CA GLY A 12 1.13 -3.47 -3.97
C GLY A 12 2.41 -3.53 -4.78
N ARG A 13 3.32 -4.44 -4.47
CA ARG A 13 4.56 -4.57 -5.23
C ARG A 13 4.28 -5.19 -6.58
N THR A 14 5.16 -4.92 -7.53
CA THR A 14 5.07 -5.58 -8.82
C THR A 14 5.15 -7.09 -8.63
N LEU A 15 4.24 -7.81 -9.27
CA LEU A 15 4.11 -9.23 -9.09
C LEU A 15 4.79 -9.95 -10.26
N TYR A 16 5.94 -10.54 -10.00
CA TYR A 16 6.68 -11.26 -11.02
C TYR A 16 6.33 -12.73 -11.05
N LYS A 17 5.84 -13.27 -9.95
CA LYS A 17 5.52 -14.67 -9.83
C LYS A 17 4.36 -14.84 -8.87
N GLN A 18 3.33 -15.52 -9.29
CA GLN A 18 2.16 -15.78 -8.46
C GLN A 18 2.43 -17.02 -7.61
N VAL A 19 2.32 -16.89 -6.30
CA VAL A 19 2.59 -17.99 -5.37
C VAL A 19 1.32 -18.64 -4.85
N SER A 20 0.16 -18.10 -5.20
CA SER A 20 -1.12 -18.64 -4.76
C SER A 20 -2.01 -18.84 -5.99
N GLU A 21 -2.80 -19.91 -5.99
CA GLU A 21 -3.75 -20.14 -7.07
C GLU A 21 -5.00 -19.30 -6.90
N LYS A 22 -5.25 -18.84 -5.68
CA LYS A 22 -6.50 -18.16 -5.36
C LYS A 22 -6.34 -16.65 -5.30
N TYR A 23 -5.18 -16.16 -4.94
CA TYR A 23 -4.95 -14.73 -4.74
C TYR A 23 -3.74 -14.25 -5.55
N PHE A 24 -3.83 -13.04 -6.07
CA PHE A 24 -2.68 -12.39 -6.72
C PHE A 24 -1.83 -11.76 -5.64
N VAL A 25 -0.90 -12.52 -5.09
CA VAL A 25 -0.01 -12.08 -4.01
C VAL A 25 1.40 -12.55 -4.28
N CYS A 26 2.38 -11.84 -3.73
CA CYS A 26 3.78 -12.11 -4.00
C CYS A 26 4.41 -13.10 -3.02
N SER A 27 3.72 -13.46 -1.95
CA SER A 27 4.29 -14.34 -0.93
C SER A 27 3.19 -14.97 -0.11
N GLN A 28 3.54 -16.00 0.66
CA GLN A 28 2.60 -16.62 1.58
C GLN A 28 2.19 -15.67 2.71
N LYS A 29 3.10 -14.78 3.09
CA LYS A 29 2.77 -13.76 4.09
C LYS A 29 1.65 -12.87 3.58
N CYS A 30 1.74 -12.41 2.35
CA CYS A 30 0.70 -11.57 1.75
C CYS A 30 -0.60 -12.37 1.57
N GLU A 31 -0.49 -13.65 1.27
CA GLU A 31 -1.69 -14.48 1.14
C GLU A 31 -2.45 -14.57 2.47
N ARG A 32 -1.73 -14.73 3.57
CA ARG A 32 -2.37 -14.75 4.88
C ARG A 32 -3.02 -13.41 5.21
N LEU A 33 -2.33 -12.31 4.91
CA LEU A 33 -2.80 -10.98 5.26
C LEU A 33 -3.99 -10.55 4.41
N ILE A 34 -4.02 -10.95 3.13
CA ILE A 34 -5.10 -10.52 2.24
C ILE A 34 -6.45 -11.08 2.68
N LYS A 35 -6.46 -12.15 3.46
CA LYS A 35 -7.68 -12.76 3.96
C LYS A 35 -8.30 -11.99 5.12
N ASN A 36 -7.56 -11.08 5.75
CA ASN A 36 -8.03 -10.36 6.91
C ASN A 36 -8.54 -8.98 6.54
N ASN A 37 -9.75 -8.94 6.01
CA ASN A 37 -10.36 -7.69 5.54
C ASN A 37 -10.50 -6.65 6.63
N THR A 38 -10.82 -7.07 7.85
CA THR A 38 -10.98 -6.13 8.96
C THR A 38 -9.67 -5.42 9.27
N TYR A 39 -8.58 -6.17 9.31
CA TYR A 39 -7.27 -5.59 9.56
C TYR A 39 -6.86 -4.63 8.45
N ILE A 40 -7.09 -5.04 7.19
CA ILE A 40 -6.76 -4.22 6.03
C ILE A 40 -7.52 -2.89 6.09
N LYS A 41 -8.82 -2.94 6.36
CA LYS A 41 -9.64 -1.73 6.43
C LYS A 41 -9.19 -0.82 7.56
N THR A 42 -8.83 -1.39 8.70
CA THR A 42 -8.35 -0.63 9.85
C THR A 42 -7.04 0.09 9.50
N VAL A 43 -6.09 -0.63 8.92
CA VAL A 43 -4.80 -0.06 8.56
C VAL A 43 -4.99 1.04 7.50
N ASP A 44 -5.79 0.77 6.48
CA ASP A 44 -6.02 1.74 5.41
C ASP A 44 -6.65 3.01 5.94
N SER A 45 -7.58 2.90 6.89
CA SER A 45 -8.20 4.07 7.50
C SER A 45 -7.19 4.90 8.28
N LEU A 46 -6.31 4.23 9.04
CA LEU A 46 -5.28 4.93 9.80
C LEU A 46 -4.29 5.64 8.88
N VAL A 47 -3.89 4.98 7.80
CA VAL A 47 -2.95 5.55 6.84
C VAL A 47 -3.57 6.78 6.17
N LEU A 48 -4.83 6.70 5.76
CA LEU A 48 -5.50 7.85 5.16
C LEU A 48 -5.61 9.01 6.15
N ARG A 49 -5.89 8.68 7.42
CA ARG A 49 -6.11 9.71 8.43
C ARG A 49 -4.86 10.53 8.72
N VAL A 50 -3.67 9.90 8.71
CA VAL A 50 -2.44 10.63 9.00
C VAL A 50 -1.92 11.39 7.80
N ASN A 51 -2.47 11.13 6.62
CA ASN A 51 -2.07 11.85 5.42
C ASN A 51 -2.82 13.18 5.30
N SER A 52 -2.21 14.13 4.60
CA SER A 52 -2.84 15.40 4.30
C SER A 52 -2.53 15.74 2.85
N THR A 53 -2.95 16.91 2.39
CA THR A 53 -2.63 17.34 1.03
C THR A 53 -1.21 17.86 0.91
N LYS A 54 -0.46 17.90 2.01
CA LYS A 54 0.97 18.25 1.97
C LYS A 54 1.78 17.00 1.68
N TRP A 55 2.85 17.17 0.92
CA TRP A 55 3.75 16.06 0.64
C TRP A 55 4.51 15.69 1.90
N SER A 56 4.47 14.42 2.27
CA SER A 56 5.11 13.92 3.48
C SER A 56 5.81 12.60 3.17
N LYS A 57 6.89 12.34 3.88
CA LYS A 57 7.63 11.10 3.72
C LYS A 57 6.88 9.97 4.41
N VAL A 58 6.81 8.82 3.75
CA VAL A 58 6.09 7.65 4.29
C VAL A 58 6.56 7.33 5.71
N ASP A 59 7.88 7.30 5.92
CA ASP A 59 8.43 6.93 7.23
C ASP A 59 8.00 7.89 8.34
N ASP A 60 7.93 9.18 8.02
CA ASP A 60 7.51 10.18 9.00
C ASP A 60 6.05 9.97 9.41
N LEU A 61 5.21 9.61 8.46
CA LEU A 61 3.80 9.35 8.76
C LEU A 61 3.63 8.05 9.52
N ASN A 62 4.44 7.05 9.21
CA ASN A 62 4.36 5.76 9.90
C ASN A 62 4.64 5.90 11.40
N LYS A 63 5.48 6.86 11.77
CA LYS A 63 5.81 7.07 13.18
C LYS A 63 4.63 7.59 13.99
N LYS A 64 3.61 8.09 13.32
CA LYS A 64 2.45 8.67 13.99
C LYS A 64 1.37 7.65 14.33
N VAL A 65 1.49 6.43 13.86
CA VAL A 65 0.49 5.39 14.09
C VAL A 65 1.15 4.09 14.50
N ASP A 66 0.40 3.25 15.19
CA ASP A 66 0.90 1.96 15.66
C ASP A 66 0.64 0.89 14.61
N VAL A 67 1.35 1.00 13.50
CA VAL A 67 1.28 0.03 12.40
C VAL A 67 2.72 -0.26 12.00
N ASN A 68 3.06 -1.54 11.82
CA ASN A 68 4.43 -1.88 11.46
C ASN A 68 4.74 -1.37 10.05
N LYS A 69 6.03 -1.24 9.77
CA LYS A 69 6.47 -0.62 8.53
C LYS A 69 5.96 -1.36 7.29
N PHE A 70 6.01 -2.68 7.32
CA PHE A 70 5.58 -3.47 6.17
C PHE A 70 4.10 -3.21 5.85
N ASP A 71 3.26 -3.26 6.87
CA ASP A 71 1.83 -3.05 6.65
C ASP A 71 1.50 -1.61 6.29
N PHE A 72 2.23 -0.66 6.86
CA PHE A 72 2.03 0.75 6.52
C PHE A 72 2.35 0.99 5.05
N ILE A 73 3.51 0.54 4.58
CA ILE A 73 3.92 0.71 3.19
C ILE A 73 2.97 -0.04 2.25
N SER A 74 2.55 -1.24 2.65
CA SER A 74 1.59 -2.01 1.86
C SER A 74 0.30 -1.23 1.66
N SER A 75 -0.20 -0.62 2.73
CA SER A 75 -1.42 0.17 2.68
C SER A 75 -1.24 1.39 1.76
N VAL A 76 -0.10 2.08 1.88
CA VAL A 76 0.19 3.22 1.02
C VAL A 76 0.13 2.81 -0.45
N ARG A 77 0.75 1.69 -0.79
CA ARG A 77 0.75 1.21 -2.18
C ARG A 77 -0.65 0.88 -2.65
N ARG A 78 -1.45 0.20 -1.82
CA ARG A 78 -2.83 -0.12 -2.20
C ARG A 78 -3.65 1.15 -2.42
N LEU A 79 -3.48 2.13 -1.54
CA LEU A 79 -4.24 3.37 -1.64
C LEU A 79 -3.84 4.20 -2.87
N ILE A 80 -2.61 4.05 -3.33
CA ILE A 80 -2.16 4.73 -4.54
C ILE A 80 -2.57 3.94 -5.79
N TYR A 81 -2.20 2.65 -5.84
CA TYR A 81 -2.31 1.89 -7.07
C TYR A 81 -3.71 1.33 -7.33
N PHE A 82 -4.43 0.97 -6.28
CA PHE A 82 -5.74 0.34 -6.46
C PHE A 82 -6.90 1.28 -6.16
N LYS A 83 -6.72 2.21 -5.23
CA LYS A 83 -7.83 3.05 -4.79
C LYS A 83 -7.75 4.49 -5.30
N GLY A 84 -6.56 4.94 -5.67
CA GLY A 84 -6.40 6.32 -6.15
C GLY A 84 -6.68 7.37 -5.09
N LEU A 85 -6.53 7.04 -3.81
CA LEU A 85 -6.80 7.97 -2.72
C LEU A 85 -5.56 8.69 -2.22
N LEU A 86 -4.39 8.21 -2.58
CA LEU A 86 -3.12 8.87 -2.27
C LEU A 86 -2.34 9.10 -3.56
N LEU A 87 -1.46 10.09 -3.53
CA LEU A 87 -0.60 10.44 -4.64
C LEU A 87 0.85 10.21 -4.25
N THR A 88 1.72 9.99 -5.24
CA THR A 88 3.14 9.85 -5.01
C THR A 88 3.90 10.61 -6.09
N LYS A 89 5.10 11.06 -5.73
CA LYS A 89 6.04 11.64 -6.71
C LYS A 89 7.01 10.60 -7.23
N GLU A 90 6.95 9.37 -6.68
CA GLU A 90 7.89 8.33 -7.09
C GLU A 90 7.49 7.73 -8.40
N LYS A 91 8.47 7.53 -9.26
CA LYS A 91 8.28 6.77 -10.51
C LYS A 91 8.66 5.31 -10.33
N LYS A 92 9.33 4.99 -9.21
CA LYS A 92 9.73 3.64 -8.89
C LYS A 92 8.85 3.10 -7.79
N GLU A 93 9.15 1.89 -7.33
CA GLU A 93 8.41 1.27 -6.25
C GLU A 93 8.43 2.15 -5.01
N ILE A 94 7.31 2.32 -4.38
CA ILE A 94 7.17 3.16 -3.18
C ILE A 94 7.85 2.47 -1.99
N ASN A 95 8.60 3.25 -1.22
CA ASN A 95 9.28 2.76 -0.03
C ASN A 95 9.15 3.79 1.09
N GLN A 96 9.85 3.57 2.20
CA GLN A 96 9.71 4.44 3.37
C GLN A 96 10.20 5.87 3.14
N ASN A 97 10.97 6.10 2.09
CA ASN A 97 11.49 7.44 1.78
C ASN A 97 10.64 8.16 0.75
N SER A 98 9.63 7.53 0.21
CA SER A 98 8.79 8.13 -0.82
C SER A 98 7.94 9.27 -0.25
N LEU A 99 7.68 10.28 -1.09
CA LEU A 99 6.78 11.37 -0.72
C LEU A 99 5.38 11.05 -1.21
N ILE A 100 4.42 11.23 -0.33
CA ILE A 100 3.02 10.96 -0.62
C ILE A 100 2.15 12.09 -0.12
N SER A 101 0.95 12.20 -0.68
CA SER A 101 -0.04 13.14 -0.20
C SER A 101 -1.43 12.60 -0.50
N LYS A 102 -2.43 13.20 0.18
CA LYS A 102 -3.82 12.84 -0.05
C LYS A 102 -4.32 13.56 -1.29
N VAL A 103 -5.17 12.87 -2.05
CA VAL A 103 -5.80 13.48 -3.22
C VAL A 103 -6.69 14.62 -2.75
N LYS A 104 -6.60 15.76 -3.43
CA LYS A 104 -7.50 16.88 -3.17
C LYS A 104 -8.85 16.60 -3.79
N ILE A 105 -9.87 16.90 -3.08
CA ILE A 105 -11.23 16.75 -3.56
C ILE A 105 -11.86 18.10 -3.80
#